data_87cd0976dc0680d6a78fdd05da584a22
#
_entry.id   87cd0976dc0680d6a78fdd05da584a22
#
_cell.length_a   1.000
_cell.length_b   1.000
_cell.length_c   1.000
_cell.angle_alpha   90.00
_cell.angle_beta   90.00
_cell.angle_gamma   90.00
#
_symmetry.space_group_name_H-M   'P 1'
#
loop_
_entity.id
_entity.type
_entity.pdbx_description
1 polymer ?
#
loop_
_entity_poly.entity_id
_entity_poly.type
_entity_poly.pdbx_seq_one_letter_code
_entity_poly.pdbx_strand_id
1 'polypeptide(L)'
;EPVEVTDLNANSTASDEDSAQTYGAEDDSGSTFSQLDDPQSPLSVRIIYFEYDSTQIRSDYRSAIEAHSLYLQQNPNTYITLEGHADERGSREYNLALGEGRAKAVKQQMLLLGATSNQIRLVSYGEERPASDGHDDMSWQQNRRVEILY
;
A
#
# COMPACT_ATOMS: atom_id res chain seq x y z
N GLU A 1 -0.78 9.02 -13.24
CA GLU A 1 -0.99 8.62 -13.06
C GLU A 1 -1.67 7.67 -13.26
N PRO A 2 -1.99 7.41 -13.32
CA PRO A 2 -2.65 6.54 -13.46
C PRO A 2 -2.99 5.44 -13.29
N VAL A 3 -3.34 4.99 -13.13
CA VAL A 3 -3.61 4.02 -13.02
C VAL A 3 -4.20 3.12 -13.42
N GLU A 4 -4.52 2.65 -13.56
CA GLU A 4 -5.21 1.91 -13.83
C GLU A 4 -5.35 0.83 -13.89
N VAL A 5 -5.53 0.30 -13.50
CA VAL A 5 -5.63 -0.66 -13.57
C VAL A 5 -6.30 -1.50 -13.57
N THR A 6 -6.83 -1.82 -13.40
CA THR A 6 -7.44 -2.52 -13.34
C THR A 6 -7.94 -3.49 -13.58
N ASP A 7 -8.28 -3.81 -13.46
CA ASP A 7 -8.87 -4.63 -13.59
C ASP A 7 -9.11 -5.56 -13.55
N LEU A 8 -9.29 -5.80 -13.32
CA LEU A 8 -9.55 -6.63 -13.23
C LEU A 8 -9.89 -7.49 -13.06
N ASN A 9 -10.19 -7.70 -12.87
CA ASN A 9 -10.53 -8.51 -12.59
C ASN A 9 -10.79 -9.26 -12.50
N ALA A 10 -11.00 -9.32 -12.56
CA ALA A 10 -11.21 -10.08 -12.29
C ALA A 10 -11.41 -10.82 -12.02
N ASN A 11 -11.38 -10.88 -11.86
CA ASN A 11 -11.59 -11.67 -11.45
C ASN A 11 -11.85 -12.25 -11.15
N SER A 12 -11.87 -12.17 -11.05
CA SER A 12 -12.22 -12.83 -10.65
C SER A 12 -12.47 -13.53 -10.49
N THR A 13 -12.39 -13.58 -10.62
CA THR A 13 -12.75 -14.36 -10.35
C THR A 13 -12.90 -15.02 -10.05
N ALA A 14 -12.80 -15.05 -10.11
CA ALA A 14 -13.04 -15.85 -9.73
C ALA A 14 -13.30 -16.32 -9.43
N SER A 15 -13.28 -16.18 -9.34
CA SER A 15 -13.66 -16.82 -8.95
C SER A 15 -14.08 -17.38 -8.71
N ASP A 16 -14.10 -17.34 -8.72
CA ASP A 16 -14.72 -18.00 -8.40
C ASP A 16 -15.07 -18.81 -8.24
N GLU A 17 -15.01 -18.87 -8.37
CA GLU A 17 -15.49 -19.73 -8.08
C GLU A 17 -15.69 -20.36 -7.61
N ASP A 18 -15.61 -20.27 -7.25
CA ASP A 18 -16.00 -20.99 -6.59
C ASP A 18 -16.32 -21.27 -6.08
N SER A 19 -16.36 -20.98 -5.89
CA SER A 19 -16.90 -21.40 -5.22
C SER A 19 -17.28 -21.67 -4.72
N ALA A 20 -17.41 -21.57 -4.64
CA ALA A 20 -18.02 -21.96 -4.08
C ALA A 20 -18.43 -22.19 -3.58
N GLN A 21 -18.54 -22.07 -3.37
CA GLN A 21 -19.06 -22.42 -2.80
C GLN A 21 -19.52 -22.59 -2.19
N THR A 22 -19.60 -22.45 -1.82
CA THR A 22 -20.14 -22.63 -1.09
C THR A 22 -20.41 -22.70 -0.38
N TYR A 23 -20.53 -22.64 -0.01
CA TYR A 23 -20.81 -22.66 0.83
C TYR A 23 -20.74 -22.20 1.41
N GLY A 24 -20.53 -22.11 1.36
CA GLY A 24 -20.54 -21.75 2.07
C GLY A 24 -20.25 -20.93 2.14
N ALA A 25 -20.27 -21.01 1.83
CA ALA A 25 -20.03 -20.46 1.87
C ALA A 25 -20.09 -19.41 1.80
N GLU A 26 -20.56 -19.34 1.48
CA GLU A 26 -20.62 -18.52 1.53
C GLU A 26 -20.10 -17.62 1.94
N ASP A 27 -19.98 -17.46 2.15
CA ASP A 27 -19.26 -16.79 2.79
C ASP A 27 -17.96 -16.68 2.44
N ASP A 28 -17.62 -17.29 1.84
CA ASP A 28 -16.42 -17.38 1.47
C ASP A 28 -15.97 -16.48 0.42
N SER A 29 -16.58 -16.29 -0.59
CA SER A 29 -16.20 -15.27 -1.52
C SER A 29 -16.23 -13.93 -0.84
N GLY A 30 -17.11 -13.79 0.06
CA GLY A 30 -17.13 -12.63 0.89
C GLY A 30 -15.89 -12.52 1.78
N SER A 31 -15.24 -13.66 2.04
CA SER A 31 -14.12 -13.64 2.98
C SER A 31 -12.89 -12.89 2.43
N THR A 32 -12.60 -13.00 1.12
CA THR A 32 -11.50 -12.23 0.53
C THR A 32 -11.77 -10.74 0.64
N PHE A 33 -12.96 -10.37 0.31
CA PHE A 33 -13.40 -8.99 0.41
C PHE A 33 -13.35 -8.51 1.86
N SER A 34 -13.76 -9.38 2.78
CA SER A 34 -13.74 -9.07 4.20
C SER A 34 -12.35 -8.82 4.72
N GLN A 35 -11.34 -9.52 4.20
CA GLN A 35 -9.97 -9.31 4.64
C GLN A 35 -9.50 -7.89 4.41
N LEU A 36 -9.82 -7.32 3.25
CA LEU A 36 -9.43 -5.96 2.94
C LEU A 36 -10.17 -4.94 3.79
N ASP A 37 -11.38 -5.25 4.20
CA ASP A 37 -12.21 -4.32 4.94
C ASP A 37 -12.19 -4.54 6.45
N ASP A 38 -11.53 -5.61 6.91
CA ASP A 38 -11.53 -5.97 8.32
C ASP A 38 -10.56 -5.08 9.11
N PRO A 39 -11.06 -4.24 10.03
CA PRO A 39 -10.18 -3.36 10.80
C PRO A 39 -9.24 -4.10 11.74
N GLN A 40 -9.50 -5.39 12.02
CA GLN A 40 -8.60 -6.19 12.86
C GLN A 40 -7.48 -6.83 12.06
N SER A 41 -7.58 -6.84 10.74
CA SER A 41 -6.57 -7.45 9.88
C SER A 41 -5.36 -6.54 9.76
N PRO A 42 -4.12 -7.11 9.68
CA PRO A 42 -2.95 -6.30 9.34
C PRO A 42 -3.09 -5.59 7.98
N LEU A 43 -3.98 -6.08 7.11
CA LEU A 43 -4.27 -5.42 5.84
C LEU A 43 -4.97 -4.08 6.02
N SER A 44 -5.48 -3.79 7.21
CA SER A 44 -6.08 -2.49 7.49
C SER A 44 -5.03 -1.39 7.63
N VAL A 45 -3.76 -1.76 7.85
CA VAL A 45 -2.67 -0.79 7.97
C VAL A 45 -2.21 -0.45 6.56
N ARG A 46 -2.62 0.70 6.07
CA ARG A 46 -2.35 1.12 4.70
C ARG A 46 -1.57 2.40 4.60
N ILE A 47 -1.10 2.91 5.74
CA ILE A 47 -0.24 4.08 5.79
C ILE A 47 0.99 3.72 6.61
N ILE A 48 2.16 3.91 6.00
CA ILE A 48 3.43 3.62 6.64
C ILE A 48 4.16 4.94 6.84
N TYR A 49 4.43 5.29 8.08
CA TYR A 49 5.07 6.57 8.42
C TYR A 49 6.58 6.40 8.53
N PHE A 50 7.28 7.48 8.21
CA PHE A 50 8.74 7.49 8.19
C PHE A 50 9.29 8.59 9.07
N GLU A 51 10.51 8.38 9.54
CA GLU A 51 11.24 9.39 10.27
C GLU A 51 11.68 10.50 9.31
N TYR A 52 12.07 11.64 9.91
CA TYR A 52 12.53 12.77 9.12
C TYR A 52 13.70 12.36 8.23
N ASP A 53 13.63 12.75 6.98
CA ASP A 53 14.70 12.58 6.00
C ASP A 53 15.18 11.12 5.87
N SER A 54 14.27 10.17 6.11
CA SER A 54 14.61 8.75 6.10
C SER A 54 13.71 7.98 5.14
N THR A 55 14.30 6.97 4.50
CA THR A 55 13.55 6.00 3.70
C THR A 55 13.53 4.63 4.39
N GLN A 56 13.98 4.57 5.62
CA GLN A 56 14.05 3.30 6.34
C GLN A 56 12.70 2.94 6.92
N ILE A 57 12.25 1.72 6.65
CA ILE A 57 10.98 1.21 7.15
C ILE A 57 11.15 0.81 8.61
N ARG A 58 10.26 1.29 9.46
CA ARG A 58 10.28 0.94 10.89
C ARG A 58 9.79 -0.49 11.07
N SER A 59 10.36 -1.17 12.05
CA SER A 59 10.02 -2.57 12.30
C SER A 59 8.56 -2.76 12.69
N ASP A 60 7.90 -1.71 13.19
CA ASP A 60 6.48 -1.75 13.55
C ASP A 60 5.61 -2.14 12.37
N TYR A 61 6.05 -1.88 11.14
CA TYR A 61 5.23 -2.13 9.95
C TYR A 61 5.50 -3.47 9.29
N ARG A 62 6.40 -4.26 9.86
CA ARG A 62 6.78 -5.53 9.24
C ARG A 62 5.57 -6.45 9.02
N SER A 63 4.74 -6.63 10.04
CA SER A 63 3.62 -7.55 9.90
C SER A 63 2.59 -7.06 8.88
N ALA A 64 2.39 -5.74 8.80
CA ALA A 64 1.47 -5.19 7.80
C ALA A 64 2.02 -5.42 6.39
N ILE A 65 3.31 -5.18 6.18
CA ILE A 65 3.92 -5.36 4.86
C ILE A 65 3.91 -6.84 4.48
N GLU A 66 4.16 -7.73 5.42
CA GLU A 66 4.06 -9.17 5.17
C GLU A 66 2.65 -9.55 4.74
N ALA A 67 1.64 -9.01 5.43
CA ALA A 67 0.25 -9.31 5.11
C ALA A 67 -0.13 -8.84 3.71
N HIS A 68 0.28 -7.62 3.35
CA HIS A 68 0.00 -7.11 2.01
C HIS A 68 0.72 -7.92 0.93
N SER A 69 1.97 -8.32 1.21
CA SER A 69 2.73 -9.14 0.27
C SER A 69 2.06 -10.49 0.04
N LEU A 70 1.63 -11.12 1.12
CA LEU A 70 0.94 -12.40 1.03
C LEU A 70 -0.39 -12.27 0.29
N TYR A 71 -1.12 -11.19 0.56
CA TYR A 71 -2.38 -10.96 -0.13
C TYR A 71 -2.17 -10.83 -1.64
N LEU A 72 -1.13 -10.11 -2.06
CA LEU A 72 -0.83 -9.96 -3.48
C LEU A 72 -0.41 -11.30 -4.10
N GLN A 73 0.37 -12.11 -3.36
CA GLN A 73 0.75 -13.44 -3.83
C GLN A 73 -0.47 -14.31 -4.09
N GLN A 74 -1.44 -14.25 -3.19
CA GLN A 74 -2.63 -15.09 -3.27
C GLN A 74 -3.65 -14.54 -4.25
N ASN A 75 -3.49 -13.29 -4.68
CA ASN A 75 -4.44 -12.63 -5.58
C ASN A 75 -3.67 -11.98 -6.73
N PRO A 76 -3.18 -12.80 -7.67
CA PRO A 76 -2.27 -12.29 -8.72
C PRO A 76 -2.90 -11.27 -9.66
N ASN A 77 -4.22 -11.16 -9.67
CA ASN A 77 -4.90 -10.15 -10.48
C ASN A 77 -5.18 -8.86 -9.70
N THR A 78 -4.70 -8.76 -8.48
CA THR A 78 -4.81 -7.55 -7.69
C THR A 78 -3.57 -6.69 -7.87
N TYR A 79 -3.79 -5.40 -8.02
CA TYR A 79 -2.71 -4.42 -8.22
C TYR A 79 -2.84 -3.35 -7.15
N ILE A 80 -1.70 -2.83 -6.72
CA ILE A 80 -1.69 -1.72 -5.76
C ILE A 80 -0.80 -0.61 -6.27
N THR A 81 -1.05 0.58 -5.74
CA THR A 81 -0.19 1.74 -5.93
C THR A 81 0.38 2.14 -4.58
N LEU A 82 1.68 2.37 -4.54
CA LEU A 82 2.34 2.92 -3.37
C LEU A 82 2.63 4.38 -3.64
N GLU A 83 1.99 5.26 -2.87
CA GLU A 83 2.19 6.70 -2.99
C GLU A 83 3.14 7.18 -1.91
N GLY A 84 4.27 7.72 -2.33
CA GLY A 84 5.27 8.25 -1.41
C GLY A 84 5.11 9.74 -1.20
N HIS A 85 5.30 10.16 0.04
CA HIS A 85 5.11 11.55 0.45
C HIS A 85 6.21 12.01 1.39
N ALA A 86 6.44 13.30 1.42
CA ALA A 86 7.39 13.94 2.32
C ALA A 86 6.71 15.13 3.00
N ASP A 87 7.30 15.60 4.09
CA ASP A 87 6.82 16.86 4.66
C ASP A 87 7.38 18.03 3.85
N GLU A 88 6.94 19.23 4.19
CA GLU A 88 7.21 20.41 3.36
C GLU A 88 8.64 20.94 3.46
N ARG A 89 9.44 20.42 4.38
CA ARG A 89 10.78 20.94 4.60
C ARG A 89 11.73 20.43 3.52
N GLY A 90 12.49 21.34 2.93
CA GLY A 90 13.41 21.03 1.86
C GLY A 90 12.88 21.48 0.51
N SER A 91 13.65 21.20 -0.53
CA SER A 91 13.25 21.60 -1.88
C SER A 91 12.18 20.65 -2.41
N ARG A 92 11.40 21.15 -3.37
CA ARG A 92 10.36 20.36 -4.00
C ARG A 92 10.95 19.12 -4.68
N GLU A 93 12.05 19.29 -5.38
CA GLU A 93 12.71 18.19 -6.09
C GLU A 93 13.24 17.14 -5.12
N TYR A 94 13.86 17.60 -4.04
CA TYR A 94 14.37 16.69 -3.02
C TYR A 94 13.22 15.87 -2.42
N ASN A 95 12.12 16.51 -2.15
CA ASN A 95 10.98 15.85 -1.51
C ASN A 95 10.28 14.89 -2.45
N LEU A 96 10.26 15.18 -3.76
CA LEU A 96 9.77 14.21 -4.73
C LEU A 96 10.62 12.95 -4.73
N ALA A 97 11.94 13.12 -4.72
CA ALA A 97 12.87 12.00 -4.68
C ALA A 97 12.75 11.23 -3.36
N LEU A 98 12.55 11.94 -2.26
CA LEU A 98 12.41 11.31 -0.95
C LEU A 98 11.14 10.46 -0.89
N GLY A 99 10.04 11.00 -1.40
CA GLY A 99 8.78 10.24 -1.48
C GLY A 99 8.93 9.00 -2.34
N GLU A 100 9.61 9.14 -3.46
CA GLU A 100 9.86 7.99 -4.33
C GLU A 100 10.71 6.94 -3.62
N GLY A 101 11.75 7.38 -2.93
CA GLY A 101 12.61 6.46 -2.18
C GLY A 101 11.86 5.69 -1.11
N ARG A 102 10.91 6.36 -0.44
CA ARG A 102 10.08 5.71 0.56
C ARG A 102 9.17 4.66 -0.07
N ALA A 103 8.50 5.00 -1.16
CA ALA A 103 7.65 4.05 -1.87
C ALA A 103 8.46 2.88 -2.40
N LYS A 104 9.66 3.17 -2.93
CA LYS A 104 10.54 2.13 -3.44
C LYS A 104 10.99 1.19 -2.32
N ALA A 105 11.27 1.71 -1.13
CA ALA A 105 11.67 0.89 -0.01
C ALA A 105 10.56 -0.09 0.38
N VAL A 106 9.32 0.37 0.39
CA VAL A 106 8.19 -0.50 0.69
C VAL A 106 8.03 -1.56 -0.40
N LYS A 107 8.13 -1.17 -1.66
CA LYS A 107 8.03 -2.14 -2.75
C LYS A 107 9.12 -3.20 -2.67
N GLN A 108 10.35 -2.79 -2.42
CA GLN A 108 11.45 -3.74 -2.31
C GLN A 108 11.21 -4.75 -1.19
N GLN A 109 10.69 -4.27 -0.07
CA GLN A 109 10.37 -5.16 1.05
C GLN A 109 9.29 -6.16 0.64
N MET A 110 8.27 -5.70 -0.07
CA MET A 110 7.20 -6.58 -0.53
C MET A 110 7.71 -7.62 -1.53
N LEU A 111 8.62 -7.22 -2.42
CA LEU A 111 9.20 -8.17 -3.38
C LEU A 111 10.01 -9.25 -2.67
N LEU A 112 10.77 -8.87 -1.63
CA LEU A 112 11.52 -9.84 -0.84
C LEU A 112 10.58 -10.83 -0.14
N LEU A 113 9.37 -10.41 0.15
CA LEU A 113 8.37 -11.24 0.82
C LEU A 113 7.46 -11.98 -0.16
N GLY A 114 7.75 -11.90 -1.46
CA GLY A 114 7.09 -12.75 -2.44
C GLY A 114 6.09 -12.08 -3.38
N ALA A 115 5.85 -10.79 -3.22
CA ALA A 115 4.98 -10.08 -4.17
C ALA A 115 5.70 -9.94 -5.52
N THR A 116 4.93 -9.78 -6.60
CA THR A 116 5.51 -9.59 -7.91
C THR A 116 5.54 -8.10 -8.28
N SER A 117 6.60 -7.74 -8.99
CA SER A 117 6.87 -6.34 -9.29
C SER A 117 5.74 -5.67 -10.08
N ASN A 118 5.15 -6.40 -11.03
CA ASN A 118 4.13 -5.78 -11.88
C ASN A 118 2.77 -5.61 -11.17
N GLN A 119 2.63 -6.10 -9.95
CA GLN A 119 1.45 -5.83 -9.15
C GLN A 119 1.57 -4.52 -8.38
N ILE A 120 2.75 -3.91 -8.36
CA ILE A 120 3.04 -2.77 -7.48
C ILE A 120 3.52 -1.58 -8.30
N ARG A 121 2.71 -0.53 -8.32
CA ARG A 121 3.04 0.71 -9.00
C ARG A 121 3.54 1.74 -7.99
N LEU A 122 4.53 2.52 -8.39
CA LEU A 122 5.08 3.56 -7.53
C LEU A 122 4.70 4.94 -8.05
N VAL A 123 4.32 5.81 -7.14
CA VAL A 123 4.05 7.21 -7.44
C VAL A 123 4.62 8.05 -6.29
N SER A 124 5.21 9.19 -6.59
CA SER A 124 5.62 10.13 -5.55
C SER A 124 4.95 11.46 -5.79
N TYR A 125 4.38 12.01 -4.73
CA TYR A 125 3.85 13.37 -4.74
C TYR A 125 4.76 14.32 -3.95
N GLY A 126 5.79 13.79 -3.29
CA GLY A 126 6.65 14.62 -2.47
C GLY A 126 5.84 15.35 -1.41
N GLU A 127 5.97 16.66 -1.37
CA GLU A 127 5.24 17.49 -0.41
C GLU A 127 3.90 17.98 -0.92
N GLU A 128 3.50 17.62 -2.13
CA GLU A 128 2.39 18.28 -2.84
C GLU A 128 1.01 17.81 -2.38
N ARG A 129 0.92 16.70 -1.66
CA ARG A 129 -0.36 16.20 -1.15
C ARG A 129 -0.27 15.90 0.34
N PRO A 130 -0.23 16.94 1.16
CA PRO A 130 -0.12 16.73 2.60
C PRO A 130 -1.36 16.09 3.18
N ALA A 131 -1.17 15.20 4.14
CA ALA A 131 -2.26 14.67 4.94
C ALA A 131 -2.72 15.69 5.96
N SER A 132 -1.80 16.55 6.40
CA SER A 132 -2.08 17.63 7.33
C SER A 132 -1.48 18.91 6.78
N ASP A 133 -2.26 19.98 6.78
CA ASP A 133 -1.84 21.27 6.24
C ASP A 133 -1.05 22.13 7.22
N GLY A 134 -0.85 21.66 8.45
CA GLY A 134 -0.13 22.42 9.45
C GLY A 134 1.36 22.50 9.17
N HIS A 135 2.02 23.40 9.90
CA HIS A 135 3.45 23.67 9.71
C HIS A 135 4.23 23.38 10.99
N ASP A 136 3.84 22.34 11.69
CA ASP A 136 4.46 21.95 12.95
C ASP A 136 4.88 20.48 12.86
N ASP A 137 5.57 20.02 13.90
CA ASP A 137 6.12 18.68 13.91
C ASP A 137 5.04 17.61 13.78
N MET A 138 3.90 17.83 14.41
CA MET A 138 2.81 16.87 14.36
C MET A 138 2.29 16.70 12.94
N SER A 139 2.10 17.81 12.23
CA SER A 139 1.68 17.76 10.83
C SER A 139 2.74 17.11 9.96
N TRP A 140 4.00 17.46 10.18
CA TRP A 140 5.10 16.89 9.39
C TRP A 140 5.18 15.38 9.55
N GLN A 141 4.98 14.87 10.77
CA GLN A 141 4.97 13.42 10.99
C GLN A 141 3.88 12.73 10.18
N GLN A 142 2.71 13.34 10.08
CA GLN A 142 1.61 12.77 9.33
C GLN A 142 1.86 12.80 7.82
N ASN A 143 2.70 13.72 7.38
CA ASN A 143 2.98 13.88 5.95
C ASN A 143 4.09 12.95 5.44
N ARG A 144 4.96 12.48 6.33
CA ARG A 144 6.06 11.58 5.96
C ARG A 144 5.54 10.15 5.90
N ARG A 145 5.03 9.77 4.73
CA ARG A 145 4.30 8.49 4.65
C ARG A 145 4.34 7.88 3.26
N VAL A 146 4.02 6.58 3.23
CA VAL A 146 3.65 5.87 2.02
C VAL A 146 2.24 5.36 2.22
N GLU A 147 1.38 5.59 1.25
CA GLU A 147 0.01 5.08 1.27
C GLU A 147 -0.12 3.90 0.33
N ILE A 148 -0.75 2.85 0.79
CA ILE A 148 -0.98 1.62 0.03
C ILE A 148 -2.41 1.68 -0.49
N LEU A 149 -2.57 1.77 -1.81
CA LEU A 149 -3.87 1.93 -2.44
C LEU A 149 -4.17 0.71 -3.30
N TYR A 150 -5.26 0.04 -2.98
CA TYR A 150 -5.75 -1.10 -3.75
C TYR A 150 -6.62 -0.68 -4.92
#